data_1c7343246e20d4cf0f1eb67bc67e8474
#
_entry.id   1c7343246e20d4cf0f1eb67bc67e8474
#
_cell.length_a   1.000
_cell.length_b   1.000
_cell.length_c   1.000
_cell.angle_alpha   90.00
_cell.angle_beta   90.00
_cell.angle_gamma   90.00
#
_symmetry.space_group_name_H-M   'P 1'
#
loop_
_entity.id
_entity.type
_entity.pdbx_description
1 polymer ?
#
loop_
_entity_poly.entity_id
_entity_poly.type
_entity_poly.pdbx_seq_one_letter_code
_entity_poly.pdbx_strand_id
1 'polypeptide(L)'
;MPVTDSNNRLKVGVFGIGLDAYWPQFQGLEQRLRGYTEQVAGRLERSGVQVVNLGLIDTPEKALTAGHEFRRADVDLIFLYVTTYALSSTVLPVVRRAKVPVIILNLSPAAAIDYAAFNRLGDRTKMTGEWLAFCQACPVPEIANVFKRCRIPFFQVTGMLENDPLAWTEIAEWIDAARVAHIMEHNRLGVMGHYYGGMLDIYSDLTQQCAYFGGHVEILEVEALAALRREVREPEVKKRVAVFHQSMDVQPDCPPEELERAARTSLALDRLVETHKLGSLAYYHQGTGNPENEDVINSIILGTSLLTARGIPVAGEYEIKNAQAMKIMDSFGAGGSFTEYYAVDYNDDVVLMGHDGPGHLTISEGKTKVRPLTVYHGKLGRGLSVEMSVKRGPVTLLSVVQTVDGRLQLLVAEGESVAGPILEIGNTNSRYRFSIGARRFMNEWNTHGPAHHCAVGVGHLSGKLKKLAGLLGMDCIHVG
;
A
#
# COMPACT_ATOMS: atom_id res chain seq x y z
N MET A 1 -16.13 10.23 8.39
CA MET A 1 -16.00 9.75 7.00
C MET A 1 -14.78 10.45 6.44
N PRO A 2 -13.82 9.76 5.80
CA PRO A 2 -12.75 10.45 5.12
C PRO A 2 -13.38 11.34 4.03
N VAL A 3 -12.90 12.56 3.91
CA VAL A 3 -13.27 13.47 2.83
C VAL A 3 -12.90 12.76 1.53
N THR A 4 -13.88 12.20 0.85
CA THR A 4 -13.72 11.72 -0.53
C THR A 4 -13.63 12.94 -1.42
N ASP A 5 -12.45 13.52 -1.49
CA ASP A 5 -12.14 14.53 -2.49
C ASP A 5 -12.28 13.85 -3.86
N SER A 6 -13.12 14.39 -4.72
CA SER A 6 -13.37 13.85 -6.07
C SER A 6 -12.09 13.81 -6.92
N ASN A 7 -11.03 14.48 -6.50
CA ASN A 7 -9.70 14.50 -7.11
C ASN A 7 -8.81 13.28 -6.70
N ASN A 8 -9.25 12.42 -5.79
CA ASN A 8 -8.43 11.33 -5.23
C ASN A 8 -8.87 9.95 -5.74
N ARG A 9 -9.37 9.86 -6.99
CA ARG A 9 -9.70 8.59 -7.64
C ARG A 9 -8.57 8.15 -8.54
N LEU A 10 -8.15 6.89 -8.38
CA LEU A 10 -7.23 6.24 -9.31
C LEU A 10 -7.77 6.35 -10.74
N LYS A 11 -6.96 6.89 -11.67
CA LYS A 11 -7.29 6.98 -13.09
C LYS A 11 -6.46 5.98 -13.90
N VAL A 12 -7.10 5.05 -14.56
CA VAL A 12 -6.43 4.06 -15.41
C VAL A 12 -6.72 4.33 -16.88
N GLY A 13 -5.65 4.41 -17.67
CA GLY A 13 -5.75 4.47 -19.12
C GLY A 13 -5.93 3.07 -19.70
N VAL A 14 -6.72 2.94 -20.76
CA VAL A 14 -6.87 1.71 -21.54
C VAL A 14 -6.78 2.04 -23.03
N PHE A 15 -6.03 1.25 -23.77
CA PHE A 15 -6.07 1.26 -25.22
C PHE A 15 -5.78 -0.12 -25.80
N GLY A 16 -6.42 -0.44 -26.92
CA GLY A 16 -6.11 -1.58 -27.75
C GLY A 16 -5.19 -1.15 -28.90
N ILE A 17 -4.57 -2.13 -29.57
CA ILE A 17 -3.70 -1.87 -30.72
C ILE A 17 -4.23 -2.52 -31.99
N GLY A 18 -3.92 -1.93 -33.14
CA GLY A 18 -4.32 -2.43 -34.46
C GLY A 18 -3.37 -1.98 -35.53
N LEU A 19 -3.72 -2.31 -36.77
CA LEU A 19 -3.00 -1.85 -37.95
C LEU A 19 -4.04 -1.46 -39.00
N ASP A 20 -4.07 -0.19 -39.38
CA ASP A 20 -5.03 0.39 -40.31
C ASP A 20 -5.06 -0.33 -41.67
N ALA A 21 -3.92 -0.84 -42.12
CA ALA A 21 -3.81 -1.65 -43.34
C ALA A 21 -4.65 -2.95 -43.33
N TYR A 22 -5.11 -3.41 -42.15
CA TYR A 22 -5.94 -4.61 -42.04
C TYR A 22 -7.42 -4.36 -42.37
N TRP A 23 -7.93 -3.15 -42.11
CA TRP A 23 -9.35 -2.87 -42.16
C TRP A 23 -9.96 -3.08 -43.55
N PRO A 24 -9.35 -2.61 -44.64
CA PRO A 24 -9.88 -2.88 -45.99
C PRO A 24 -9.70 -4.35 -46.45
N GLN A 25 -8.78 -5.10 -45.80
CA GLN A 25 -8.47 -6.48 -46.20
C GLN A 25 -9.36 -7.51 -45.47
N PHE A 26 -9.69 -7.25 -44.18
CA PHE A 26 -10.35 -8.21 -43.29
C PHE A 26 -11.65 -7.62 -42.75
N GLN A 27 -12.73 -7.80 -43.48
CA GLN A 27 -14.05 -7.26 -43.12
C GLN A 27 -14.48 -7.73 -41.72
N GLY A 28 -14.90 -6.80 -40.86
CA GLY A 28 -15.39 -7.06 -39.51
C GLY A 28 -14.29 -7.24 -38.44
N LEU A 29 -13.02 -7.36 -38.82
CA LEU A 29 -11.92 -7.52 -37.87
C LEU A 29 -11.81 -6.30 -36.94
N GLU A 30 -11.80 -5.08 -37.47
CA GLU A 30 -11.73 -3.86 -36.68
C GLU A 30 -12.83 -3.81 -35.62
N GLN A 31 -14.06 -4.05 -35.99
CA GLN A 31 -15.20 -4.04 -35.07
C GLN A 31 -15.04 -5.07 -33.93
N ARG A 32 -14.56 -6.28 -34.26
CA ARG A 32 -14.31 -7.35 -33.30
C ARG A 32 -13.23 -6.94 -32.30
N LEU A 33 -12.12 -6.35 -32.74
CA LEU A 33 -11.01 -5.91 -31.87
C LEU A 33 -11.42 -4.72 -30.99
N ARG A 34 -12.24 -3.80 -31.52
CA ARG A 34 -12.84 -2.73 -30.71
C ARG A 34 -13.72 -3.31 -29.59
N GLY A 35 -14.53 -4.30 -29.90
CA GLY A 35 -15.36 -4.99 -28.90
C GLY A 35 -14.55 -5.64 -27.79
N TYR A 36 -13.40 -6.23 -28.11
CA TYR A 36 -12.49 -6.78 -27.10
C TYR A 36 -11.91 -5.67 -26.20
N THR A 37 -11.53 -4.53 -26.77
CA THR A 37 -11.02 -3.38 -25.99
C THR A 37 -12.07 -2.80 -25.05
N GLU A 38 -13.30 -2.67 -25.52
CA GLU A 38 -14.45 -2.23 -24.72
C GLU A 38 -14.75 -3.18 -23.56
N GLN A 39 -14.67 -4.49 -23.83
CA GLN A 39 -14.85 -5.52 -22.81
C GLN A 39 -13.79 -5.42 -21.72
N VAL A 40 -12.52 -5.20 -22.08
CA VAL A 40 -11.43 -4.96 -21.10
C VAL A 40 -11.73 -3.70 -20.29
N ALA A 41 -12.05 -2.59 -20.95
CA ALA A 41 -12.34 -1.32 -20.27
C ALA A 41 -13.51 -1.47 -19.27
N GLY A 42 -14.61 -2.10 -19.67
CA GLY A 42 -15.76 -2.33 -18.80
C GLY A 42 -15.45 -3.21 -17.58
N ARG A 43 -14.53 -4.19 -17.72
CA ARG A 43 -14.09 -5.02 -16.58
C ARG A 43 -13.15 -4.29 -15.62
N LEU A 44 -12.45 -3.25 -16.06
CA LEU A 44 -11.60 -2.41 -15.22
C LEU A 44 -12.41 -1.38 -14.44
N GLU A 45 -13.62 -1.03 -14.90
CA GLU A 45 -14.51 -0.13 -14.19
C GLU A 45 -14.99 -0.76 -12.89
N ARG A 46 -14.62 -0.17 -11.77
CA ARG A 46 -15.04 -0.58 -10.43
C ARG A 46 -15.00 0.61 -9.46
N SER A 47 -15.59 0.44 -8.28
CA SER A 47 -15.63 1.51 -7.28
C SER A 47 -14.24 2.07 -6.99
N GLY A 48 -14.10 3.39 -7.08
CA GLY A 48 -12.84 4.10 -6.82
C GLY A 48 -11.86 4.13 -8.00
N VAL A 49 -12.22 3.56 -9.17
CA VAL A 49 -11.40 3.61 -10.40
C VAL A 49 -12.15 4.41 -11.47
N GLN A 50 -11.44 5.34 -12.10
CA GLN A 50 -11.90 6.03 -13.31
C GLN A 50 -11.14 5.48 -14.52
N VAL A 51 -11.85 4.93 -15.49
CA VAL A 51 -11.25 4.40 -16.72
C VAL A 51 -11.26 5.46 -17.81
N VAL A 52 -10.11 5.72 -18.42
CA VAL A 52 -9.94 6.55 -19.62
C VAL A 52 -9.66 5.61 -20.79
N ASN A 53 -10.70 5.27 -21.54
CA ASN A 53 -10.61 4.36 -22.68
C ASN A 53 -10.43 5.15 -23.99
N LEU A 54 -9.30 4.99 -24.67
CA LEU A 54 -8.98 5.64 -25.94
C LEU A 54 -9.22 4.70 -27.15
N GLY A 55 -9.81 3.53 -26.92
CA GLY A 55 -10.17 2.59 -27.97
C GLY A 55 -8.98 1.98 -28.69
N LEU A 56 -9.13 1.74 -29.98
CA LEU A 56 -8.14 1.05 -30.82
C LEU A 56 -7.20 2.06 -31.49
N ILE A 57 -5.89 1.91 -31.26
CA ILE A 57 -4.82 2.73 -31.83
C ILE A 57 -4.13 1.93 -32.93
N ASP A 58 -4.18 2.41 -34.17
CA ASP A 58 -3.80 1.68 -35.37
C ASP A 58 -2.83 2.43 -36.28
N THR A 59 -2.54 3.72 -35.98
CA THR A 59 -1.51 4.52 -36.68
C THR A 59 -0.60 5.26 -35.73
N PRO A 60 0.62 5.64 -36.13
CA PRO A 60 1.53 6.46 -35.31
C PRO A 60 0.95 7.83 -34.93
N GLU A 61 0.15 8.45 -35.78
CA GLU A 61 -0.48 9.75 -35.52
C GLU A 61 -1.52 9.64 -34.41
N LYS A 62 -2.39 8.61 -34.45
CA LYS A 62 -3.33 8.31 -33.38
C LYS A 62 -2.58 7.98 -32.07
N ALA A 63 -1.47 7.25 -32.15
CA ALA A 63 -0.64 6.93 -30.99
C ALA A 63 -0.07 8.19 -30.31
N LEU A 64 0.41 9.16 -31.07
CA LEU A 64 0.90 10.43 -30.55
C LEU A 64 -0.24 11.21 -29.85
N THR A 65 -1.41 11.29 -30.50
CA THR A 65 -2.60 11.95 -29.95
C THR A 65 -3.03 11.28 -28.65
N ALA A 66 -3.15 9.97 -28.64
CA ALA A 66 -3.54 9.19 -27.45
C ALA A 66 -2.57 9.39 -26.27
N GLY A 67 -1.27 9.44 -26.53
CA GLY A 67 -0.29 9.73 -25.50
C GLY A 67 -0.45 11.13 -24.88
N HIS A 68 -0.84 12.12 -25.67
CA HIS A 68 -1.19 13.46 -25.18
C HIS A 68 -2.48 13.46 -24.35
N GLU A 69 -3.47 12.68 -24.77
CA GLU A 69 -4.75 12.57 -24.06
C GLU A 69 -4.59 11.90 -22.70
N PHE A 70 -3.87 10.78 -22.60
CA PHE A 70 -3.56 10.16 -21.31
C PHE A 70 -2.80 11.11 -20.38
N ARG A 71 -1.83 11.86 -20.90
CA ARG A 71 -1.12 12.85 -20.10
C ARG A 71 -2.01 13.98 -19.60
N ARG A 72 -2.95 14.48 -20.44
CA ARG A 72 -3.92 15.51 -20.02
C ARG A 72 -4.94 14.99 -19.04
N ALA A 73 -5.33 13.73 -19.17
CA ALA A 73 -6.24 13.07 -18.26
C ALA A 73 -5.60 12.75 -16.90
N ASP A 74 -4.26 12.84 -16.81
CA ASP A 74 -3.50 12.58 -15.60
C ASP A 74 -3.77 11.16 -15.09
N VAL A 75 -3.51 10.16 -15.95
CA VAL A 75 -3.69 8.76 -15.59
C VAL A 75 -2.51 8.24 -14.76
N ASP A 76 -2.78 7.38 -13.80
CA ASP A 76 -1.78 6.81 -12.88
C ASP A 76 -1.11 5.55 -13.47
N LEU A 77 -1.84 4.83 -14.31
CA LEU A 77 -1.43 3.54 -14.90
C LEU A 77 -2.08 3.36 -16.26
N ILE A 78 -1.41 2.67 -17.18
CA ILE A 78 -1.99 2.30 -18.48
C ILE A 78 -2.06 0.78 -18.61
N PHE A 79 -3.24 0.27 -19.02
CA PHE A 79 -3.41 -1.06 -19.53
C PHE A 79 -3.34 -1.02 -21.07
N LEU A 80 -2.29 -1.62 -21.62
CA LEU A 80 -2.12 -1.85 -23.04
C LEU A 80 -2.72 -3.23 -23.38
N TYR A 81 -3.90 -3.26 -23.98
CA TYR A 81 -4.48 -4.52 -24.45
C TYR A 81 -3.96 -4.85 -25.85
N VAL A 82 -3.27 -5.97 -25.97
CA VAL A 82 -2.78 -6.47 -27.24
C VAL A 82 -3.92 -7.19 -27.96
N THR A 83 -4.62 -6.52 -28.87
CA THR A 83 -5.81 -7.06 -29.57
C THR A 83 -5.45 -7.97 -30.73
N THR A 84 -4.33 -7.68 -31.42
CA THR A 84 -3.84 -8.37 -32.62
C THR A 84 -2.36 -8.06 -32.81
N TYR A 85 -1.74 -8.60 -33.86
CA TYR A 85 -0.44 -8.09 -34.29
C TYR A 85 -0.55 -6.62 -34.73
N ALA A 86 0.30 -5.81 -34.17
CA ALA A 86 0.48 -4.41 -34.54
C ALA A 86 1.94 -4.00 -34.34
N LEU A 87 2.33 -2.89 -34.96
CA LEU A 87 3.71 -2.42 -34.91
C LEU A 87 3.99 -1.66 -33.62
N SER A 88 5.19 -1.80 -33.07
CA SER A 88 5.63 -1.03 -31.91
C SER A 88 5.61 0.50 -32.12
N SER A 89 5.64 0.94 -33.40
CA SER A 89 5.47 2.36 -33.77
C SER A 89 4.09 2.94 -33.45
N THR A 90 3.05 2.11 -33.30
CA THR A 90 1.72 2.53 -32.85
C THR A 90 1.55 2.46 -31.34
N VAL A 91 2.51 1.92 -30.60
CA VAL A 91 2.47 1.75 -29.14
C VAL A 91 3.40 2.72 -28.43
N LEU A 92 4.66 2.80 -28.89
CA LEU A 92 5.70 3.58 -28.21
C LEU A 92 5.34 5.07 -28.04
N PRO A 93 4.75 5.78 -29.01
CA PRO A 93 4.38 7.19 -28.82
C PRO A 93 3.37 7.42 -27.70
N VAL A 94 2.41 6.47 -27.52
CA VAL A 94 1.41 6.53 -26.45
C VAL A 94 2.11 6.54 -25.08
N VAL A 95 2.85 5.49 -24.78
CA VAL A 95 3.43 5.26 -23.45
C VAL A 95 4.57 6.22 -23.13
N ARG A 96 5.39 6.55 -24.14
CA ARG A 96 6.49 7.51 -23.98
C ARG A 96 5.99 8.93 -23.65
N ARG A 97 4.79 9.29 -24.14
CA ARG A 97 4.21 10.60 -23.89
C ARG A 97 3.45 10.64 -22.57
N ALA A 98 2.71 9.59 -22.24
CA ALA A 98 1.97 9.47 -20.99
C ALA A 98 2.89 9.48 -19.77
N LYS A 99 4.04 8.76 -19.83
CA LYS A 99 5.07 8.69 -18.76
C LYS A 99 4.58 8.07 -17.46
N VAL A 100 3.73 7.07 -17.56
CA VAL A 100 3.24 6.28 -16.42
C VAL A 100 3.57 4.80 -16.64
N PRO A 101 3.56 3.96 -15.59
CA PRO A 101 3.75 2.52 -15.74
C PRO A 101 2.74 1.89 -16.69
N VAL A 102 3.13 0.83 -17.37
CA VAL A 102 2.29 0.13 -18.36
C VAL A 102 2.14 -1.34 -18.00
N ILE A 103 0.92 -1.83 -17.99
CA ILE A 103 0.62 -3.26 -17.90
C ILE A 103 0.20 -3.74 -19.29
N ILE A 104 1.01 -4.60 -19.88
CA ILE A 104 0.69 -5.25 -21.15
C ILE A 104 -0.30 -6.39 -20.85
N LEU A 105 -1.50 -6.32 -21.43
CA LEU A 105 -2.49 -7.36 -21.36
C LEU A 105 -2.41 -8.24 -22.62
N ASN A 106 -1.77 -9.40 -22.48
CA ASN A 106 -1.70 -10.45 -23.48
C ASN A 106 -2.83 -11.46 -23.21
N LEU A 107 -4.08 -11.06 -23.51
CA LEU A 107 -5.27 -11.86 -23.21
C LEU A 107 -5.88 -12.42 -24.50
N SER A 108 -5.80 -13.74 -24.67
CA SER A 108 -6.47 -14.44 -25.77
C SER A 108 -8.00 -14.36 -25.65
N PRO A 109 -8.76 -14.17 -26.74
CA PRO A 109 -10.21 -14.12 -26.69
C PRO A 109 -10.87 -15.45 -26.27
N ALA A 110 -10.15 -16.57 -26.43
CA ALA A 110 -10.59 -17.91 -26.01
C ALA A 110 -9.39 -18.78 -25.65
N ALA A 111 -9.65 -19.92 -25.04
CA ALA A 111 -8.61 -20.87 -24.60
C ALA A 111 -7.78 -21.44 -25.78
N ALA A 112 -8.38 -21.53 -26.94
CA ALA A 112 -7.73 -21.97 -28.18
C ALA A 112 -8.51 -21.49 -29.39
N ILE A 113 -7.88 -21.46 -30.56
CA ILE A 113 -8.56 -21.37 -31.85
C ILE A 113 -9.26 -22.70 -32.08
N ASP A 114 -10.53 -22.66 -32.53
CA ASP A 114 -11.19 -23.88 -33.05
C ASP A 114 -10.55 -24.27 -34.38
N TYR A 115 -9.55 -25.15 -34.30
CA TYR A 115 -8.80 -25.60 -35.47
C TYR A 115 -9.68 -26.20 -36.57
N ALA A 116 -10.72 -26.94 -36.18
CA ALA A 116 -11.61 -27.57 -37.16
C ALA A 116 -12.46 -26.53 -37.87
N ALA A 117 -13.03 -25.56 -37.13
CA ALA A 117 -13.79 -24.46 -37.73
C ALA A 117 -12.88 -23.55 -38.57
N PHE A 118 -11.70 -23.23 -38.08
CA PHE A 118 -10.70 -22.43 -38.78
C PHE A 118 -10.30 -23.06 -40.12
N ASN A 119 -9.95 -24.34 -40.12
CA ASN A 119 -9.55 -25.05 -41.33
C ASN A 119 -10.70 -25.22 -42.36
N ARG A 120 -11.95 -25.27 -41.92
CA ARG A 120 -13.12 -25.29 -42.81
C ARG A 120 -13.41 -23.98 -43.54
N LEU A 121 -12.80 -22.86 -43.12
CA LEU A 121 -12.93 -21.57 -43.80
C LEU A 121 -12.49 -21.65 -45.29
N GLY A 122 -11.47 -22.44 -45.58
CA GLY A 122 -11.03 -22.77 -46.95
C GLY A 122 -10.55 -21.59 -47.79
N ASP A 123 -10.74 -20.38 -47.31
CA ASP A 123 -10.33 -19.12 -47.95
C ASP A 123 -9.21 -18.44 -47.16
N ARG A 124 -8.11 -18.18 -47.83
CA ARG A 124 -6.91 -17.65 -47.15
C ARG A 124 -7.15 -16.28 -46.50
N THR A 125 -7.97 -15.43 -47.10
CA THR A 125 -8.25 -14.09 -46.56
C THR A 125 -9.10 -14.21 -45.27
N LYS A 126 -10.13 -15.06 -45.30
CA LYS A 126 -10.94 -15.34 -44.10
C LYS A 126 -10.10 -15.99 -42.98
N MET A 127 -9.28 -16.98 -43.34
CA MET A 127 -8.37 -17.64 -42.38
C MET A 127 -7.38 -16.64 -41.75
N THR A 128 -6.81 -15.74 -42.55
CA THR A 128 -5.89 -14.72 -42.05
C THR A 128 -6.60 -13.74 -41.11
N GLY A 129 -7.79 -13.26 -41.47
CA GLY A 129 -8.61 -12.40 -40.61
C GLY A 129 -8.99 -13.07 -39.29
N GLU A 130 -9.39 -14.36 -39.31
CA GLU A 130 -9.67 -15.13 -38.11
C GLU A 130 -8.42 -15.33 -37.26
N TRP A 131 -7.27 -15.69 -37.84
CA TRP A 131 -6.02 -15.81 -37.12
C TRP A 131 -5.61 -14.49 -36.48
N LEU A 132 -5.72 -13.35 -37.16
CA LEU A 132 -5.39 -12.03 -36.63
C LEU A 132 -6.21 -11.68 -35.37
N ALA A 133 -7.46 -12.13 -35.28
CA ALA A 133 -8.29 -11.94 -34.10
C ALA A 133 -7.79 -12.75 -32.87
N PHE A 134 -6.90 -13.72 -33.08
CA PHE A 134 -6.25 -14.52 -32.04
C PHE A 134 -4.74 -14.23 -31.92
N CYS A 135 -4.24 -13.16 -32.53
CA CYS A 135 -2.80 -12.88 -32.62
C CYS A 135 -2.30 -11.93 -31.51
N GLN A 136 -2.81 -12.11 -30.28
CA GLN A 136 -2.42 -11.27 -29.15
C GLN A 136 -0.95 -11.47 -28.74
N ALA A 137 -0.47 -12.70 -28.74
CA ALA A 137 0.90 -13.03 -28.31
C ALA A 137 1.98 -12.58 -29.29
N CYS A 138 1.64 -12.40 -30.58
CA CYS A 138 2.61 -12.15 -31.64
C CYS A 138 3.47 -10.89 -31.44
N PRO A 139 2.91 -9.69 -31.15
CA PRO A 139 3.72 -8.47 -31.05
C PRO A 139 4.30 -8.25 -29.66
N VAL A 140 3.95 -9.07 -28.66
CA VAL A 140 4.41 -8.87 -27.26
C VAL A 140 5.93 -8.85 -27.14
N PRO A 141 6.70 -9.78 -27.75
CA PRO A 141 8.17 -9.73 -27.69
C PRO A 141 8.75 -8.47 -28.35
N GLU A 142 8.16 -7.99 -29.44
CA GLU A 142 8.55 -6.74 -30.11
C GLU A 142 8.31 -5.55 -29.20
N ILE A 143 7.11 -5.42 -28.62
CA ILE A 143 6.73 -4.34 -27.71
C ILE A 143 7.65 -4.34 -26.49
N ALA A 144 7.84 -5.50 -25.84
CA ALA A 144 8.70 -5.66 -24.67
C ALA A 144 10.15 -5.27 -24.96
N ASN A 145 10.70 -5.66 -26.11
CA ASN A 145 12.05 -5.27 -26.54
C ASN A 145 12.18 -3.75 -26.69
N VAL A 146 11.22 -3.12 -27.37
CA VAL A 146 11.19 -1.67 -27.55
C VAL A 146 11.05 -0.95 -26.22
N PHE A 147 10.18 -1.39 -25.33
CA PHE A 147 10.01 -0.80 -24.00
C PHE A 147 11.30 -0.88 -23.17
N LYS A 148 11.96 -2.04 -23.12
CA LYS A 148 13.26 -2.19 -22.44
C LYS A 148 14.31 -1.23 -23.01
N ARG A 149 14.46 -1.14 -24.34
CA ARG A 149 15.44 -0.24 -24.99
C ARG A 149 15.10 1.23 -24.78
N CYS A 150 13.83 1.59 -24.66
CA CYS A 150 13.37 2.95 -24.42
C CYS A 150 13.23 3.30 -22.93
N ARG A 151 13.58 2.39 -22.02
CA ARG A 151 13.46 2.55 -20.54
C ARG A 151 12.03 2.89 -20.11
N ILE A 152 11.04 2.26 -20.75
CA ILE A 152 9.64 2.35 -20.33
C ILE A 152 9.40 1.30 -19.23
N PRO A 153 8.98 1.68 -18.04
CA PRO A 153 8.55 0.73 -17.01
C PRO A 153 7.31 -0.03 -17.47
N PHE A 154 7.38 -1.36 -17.52
CA PHE A 154 6.22 -2.16 -17.89
C PHE A 154 6.21 -3.50 -17.17
N PHE A 155 5.01 -4.04 -17.07
CA PHE A 155 4.71 -5.37 -16.57
C PHE A 155 3.76 -6.06 -17.54
N GLN A 156 3.48 -7.34 -17.32
CA GLN A 156 2.65 -8.11 -18.24
C GLN A 156 1.75 -9.07 -17.48
N VAL A 157 0.51 -9.18 -17.95
CA VAL A 157 -0.41 -10.25 -17.56
C VAL A 157 -0.76 -11.05 -18.81
N THR A 158 -0.63 -12.37 -18.73
CA THR A 158 -0.96 -13.29 -19.81
C THR A 158 -2.10 -14.21 -19.37
N GLY A 159 -3.09 -14.41 -20.26
CA GLY A 159 -4.24 -15.25 -19.95
C GLY A 159 -5.31 -15.17 -21.01
N MET A 160 -6.56 -15.29 -20.57
CA MET A 160 -7.73 -15.22 -21.43
C MET A 160 -8.61 -14.00 -21.08
N LEU A 161 -9.25 -13.46 -22.10
CA LEU A 161 -10.21 -12.37 -21.95
C LEU A 161 -11.45 -12.81 -21.16
N GLU A 162 -11.88 -14.06 -21.37
CA GLU A 162 -13.02 -14.65 -20.67
C GLU A 162 -12.63 -15.92 -19.93
N ASN A 163 -13.37 -16.21 -18.84
CA ASN A 163 -13.26 -17.44 -18.07
C ASN A 163 -11.84 -17.73 -17.50
N ASP A 164 -11.08 -16.69 -17.19
CA ASP A 164 -9.76 -16.78 -16.58
C ASP A 164 -9.69 -15.99 -15.27
N PRO A 165 -10.10 -16.58 -14.16
CA PRO A 165 -10.07 -15.91 -12.86
C PRO A 165 -8.65 -15.57 -12.40
N LEU A 166 -7.62 -16.32 -12.82
CA LEU A 166 -6.24 -16.06 -12.43
C LEU A 166 -5.73 -14.75 -13.04
N ALA A 167 -5.87 -14.59 -14.36
CA ALA A 167 -5.46 -13.36 -15.05
C ALA A 167 -6.23 -12.13 -14.52
N TRP A 168 -7.52 -12.25 -14.29
CA TRP A 168 -8.33 -11.14 -13.80
C TRP A 168 -8.08 -10.81 -12.32
N THR A 169 -7.70 -11.80 -11.50
CA THR A 169 -7.22 -11.55 -10.14
C THR A 169 -5.89 -10.79 -10.19
N GLU A 170 -4.96 -11.20 -11.05
CA GLU A 170 -3.68 -10.50 -11.20
C GLU A 170 -3.86 -9.06 -11.69
N ILE A 171 -4.76 -8.81 -12.65
CA ILE A 171 -5.14 -7.45 -13.10
C ILE A 171 -5.70 -6.62 -11.93
N ALA A 172 -6.58 -7.23 -11.12
CA ALA A 172 -7.14 -6.57 -9.95
C ALA A 172 -6.07 -6.20 -8.92
N GLU A 173 -5.08 -7.05 -8.70
CA GLU A 173 -3.95 -6.74 -7.81
C GLU A 173 -3.08 -5.61 -8.34
N TRP A 174 -2.88 -5.48 -9.67
CA TRP A 174 -2.20 -4.33 -10.26
C TRP A 174 -2.96 -3.02 -10.01
N ILE A 175 -4.29 -3.04 -10.11
CA ILE A 175 -5.13 -1.88 -9.78
C ILE A 175 -5.03 -1.53 -8.30
N ASP A 176 -5.05 -2.54 -7.41
CA ASP A 176 -4.90 -2.32 -5.97
C ASP A 176 -3.52 -1.72 -5.64
N ALA A 177 -2.46 -2.23 -6.27
CA ALA A 177 -1.11 -1.68 -6.12
C ALA A 177 -1.00 -0.24 -6.64
N ALA A 178 -1.58 0.05 -7.81
CA ALA A 178 -1.60 1.41 -8.36
C ALA A 178 -2.39 2.38 -7.47
N ARG A 179 -3.50 1.93 -6.86
CA ARG A 179 -4.25 2.74 -5.89
C ARG A 179 -3.42 3.06 -4.66
N VAL A 180 -2.67 2.09 -4.13
CA VAL A 180 -1.78 2.34 -3.00
C VAL A 180 -0.63 3.28 -3.39
N ALA A 181 -0.02 3.12 -4.57
CA ALA A 181 0.99 4.05 -5.08
C ALA A 181 0.44 5.48 -5.18
N HIS A 182 -0.76 5.65 -5.74
CA HIS A 182 -1.46 6.93 -5.82
C HIS A 182 -1.73 7.54 -4.42
N ILE A 183 -2.17 6.73 -3.44
CA ILE A 183 -2.36 7.19 -2.05
C ILE A 183 -1.03 7.66 -1.45
N MET A 184 0.06 6.93 -1.67
CA MET A 184 1.37 7.28 -1.16
C MET A 184 1.89 8.59 -1.77
N GLU A 185 1.71 8.81 -3.07
CA GLU A 185 2.08 10.03 -3.77
C GLU A 185 1.35 11.27 -3.23
N HIS A 186 0.14 11.09 -2.73
CA HIS A 186 -0.66 12.17 -2.14
C HIS A 186 -0.63 12.19 -0.61
N ASN A 187 0.12 11.28 0.02
CA ASN A 187 0.22 11.22 1.48
C ASN A 187 1.03 12.39 2.04
N ARG A 188 0.51 13.00 3.09
CA ARG A 188 1.25 13.99 3.89
C ARG A 188 1.69 13.31 5.18
N LEU A 189 2.97 12.99 5.28
CA LEU A 189 3.58 12.40 6.46
C LEU A 189 4.01 13.48 7.44
N GLY A 190 3.37 13.56 8.59
CA GLY A 190 3.87 14.36 9.70
C GLY A 190 5.07 13.69 10.38
N VAL A 191 6.09 14.47 10.71
CA VAL A 191 7.20 14.02 11.55
C VAL A 191 7.32 14.99 12.72
N MET A 192 7.05 14.51 13.96
CA MET A 192 6.92 15.37 15.13
C MET A 192 7.98 15.06 16.19
N GLY A 193 8.77 16.06 16.53
CA GLY A 193 9.84 15.97 17.53
C GLY A 193 11.18 15.59 16.91
N HIS A 194 11.79 14.51 17.37
CA HIS A 194 13.13 14.10 16.93
C HIS A 194 13.30 12.58 16.99
N TYR A 195 14.34 12.05 16.34
CA TYR A 195 14.69 10.63 16.46
C TYR A 195 14.99 10.22 17.89
N TYR A 196 14.68 8.96 18.21
CA TYR A 196 15.24 8.35 19.41
C TYR A 196 16.78 8.32 19.30
N GLY A 197 17.47 9.02 20.20
CA GLY A 197 18.92 9.15 20.13
C GLY A 197 19.63 7.82 20.37
N GLY A 198 20.45 7.40 19.40
CA GLY A 198 21.21 6.17 19.47
C GLY A 198 20.64 4.97 18.71
N MET A 199 19.39 5.02 18.26
CA MET A 199 18.81 4.01 17.36
C MET A 199 19.21 4.33 15.92
N LEU A 200 20.40 3.91 15.49
CA LEU A 200 20.98 4.29 14.19
C LEU A 200 20.21 3.72 12.99
N ASP A 201 19.53 2.62 13.18
CA ASP A 201 18.76 1.90 12.14
C ASP A 201 17.49 2.61 11.71
N ILE A 202 16.91 3.47 12.57
CA ILE A 202 15.68 4.22 12.24
C ILE A 202 15.96 5.50 11.44
N TYR A 203 17.19 6.00 11.41
CA TYR A 203 17.51 7.22 10.69
C TYR A 203 17.25 7.06 9.19
N SER A 204 16.66 8.07 8.58
CA SER A 204 16.26 8.02 7.18
C SER A 204 16.46 9.38 6.50
N ASP A 205 16.86 9.34 5.24
CA ASP A 205 16.88 10.52 4.37
C ASP A 205 15.45 10.86 3.91
N LEU A 206 14.95 12.02 4.35
CA LEU A 206 13.60 12.50 3.99
C LEU A 206 13.46 12.74 2.48
N THR A 207 14.53 13.16 1.79
CA THR A 207 14.52 13.34 0.35
C THR A 207 14.33 12.02 -0.38
N GLN A 208 14.96 10.95 0.12
CA GLN A 208 14.75 9.60 -0.41
C GLN A 208 13.32 9.11 -0.19
N GLN A 209 12.73 9.41 0.98
CA GLN A 209 11.33 9.08 1.21
C GLN A 209 10.40 9.75 0.17
N CYS A 210 10.61 11.04 -0.09
CA CYS A 210 9.85 11.75 -1.12
C CYS A 210 10.14 11.23 -2.53
N ALA A 211 11.39 10.86 -2.83
CA ALA A 211 11.77 10.37 -4.17
C ALA A 211 11.08 9.05 -4.55
N TYR A 212 10.88 8.14 -3.58
CA TYR A 212 10.25 6.84 -3.84
C TYR A 212 8.74 6.83 -3.66
N PHE A 213 8.24 7.49 -2.62
CA PHE A 213 6.81 7.45 -2.30
C PHE A 213 6.03 8.64 -2.88
N GLY A 214 6.72 9.67 -3.38
CA GLY A 214 6.09 10.95 -3.66
C GLY A 214 5.71 11.66 -2.36
N GLY A 215 4.52 12.19 -2.28
CA GLY A 215 3.97 12.77 -1.07
C GLY A 215 4.71 14.00 -0.56
N HIS A 216 4.41 14.36 0.68
CA HIS A 216 5.01 15.50 1.37
C HIS A 216 5.36 15.14 2.81
N VAL A 217 6.50 15.60 3.30
CA VAL A 217 6.91 15.46 4.70
C VAL A 217 6.74 16.79 5.41
N GLU A 218 5.89 16.81 6.43
CA GLU A 218 5.59 17.97 7.28
C GLU A 218 6.34 17.86 8.60
N ILE A 219 7.31 18.75 8.84
CA ILE A 219 8.08 18.78 10.09
C ILE A 219 7.29 19.56 11.14
N LEU A 220 7.00 18.94 12.26
CA LEU A 220 6.16 19.45 13.32
C LEU A 220 6.92 19.51 14.66
N GLU A 221 6.65 20.55 15.44
CA GLU A 221 7.15 20.67 16.79
C GLU A 221 6.13 20.12 17.81
N VAL A 222 6.61 19.54 18.89
CA VAL A 222 5.74 19.03 19.97
C VAL A 222 4.97 20.19 20.63
N GLU A 223 5.55 21.37 20.67
CA GLU A 223 4.93 22.60 21.14
C GLU A 223 3.65 22.95 20.38
N ALA A 224 3.58 22.65 19.09
CA ALA A 224 2.35 22.85 18.30
C ALA A 224 1.20 21.96 18.82
N LEU A 225 1.50 20.70 19.15
CA LEU A 225 0.51 19.80 19.75
C LEU A 225 0.14 20.26 21.17
N ALA A 226 1.10 20.72 21.98
CA ALA A 226 0.86 21.26 23.31
C ALA A 226 -0.06 22.50 23.25
N ALA A 227 0.16 23.40 22.29
CA ALA A 227 -0.68 24.57 22.08
C ALA A 227 -2.14 24.19 21.75
N LEU A 228 -2.34 23.28 20.83
CA LEU A 228 -3.67 22.75 20.49
C LEU A 228 -4.36 22.08 21.68
N ARG A 229 -3.58 21.40 22.54
CA ARG A 229 -4.09 20.73 23.73
C ARG A 229 -4.62 21.73 24.78
N ARG A 230 -3.99 22.90 24.93
CA ARG A 230 -4.48 23.96 25.83
C ARG A 230 -5.84 24.52 25.42
N GLU A 231 -6.18 24.45 24.14
CA GLU A 231 -7.45 24.93 23.61
C GLU A 231 -8.62 23.93 23.78
N VAL A 232 -8.33 22.70 24.24
CA VAL A 232 -9.35 21.65 24.40
C VAL A 232 -10.23 21.96 25.60
N ARG A 233 -11.56 21.98 25.39
CA ARG A 233 -12.55 22.33 26.42
C ARG A 233 -13.08 21.08 27.14
N GLU A 234 -13.45 21.21 28.41
CA GLU A 234 -13.96 20.13 29.25
C GLU A 234 -15.11 19.29 28.63
N PRO A 235 -16.13 19.89 27.99
CA PRO A 235 -17.19 19.09 27.37
C PRO A 235 -16.68 18.17 26.24
N GLU A 236 -15.60 18.57 25.52
CA GLU A 236 -14.97 17.77 24.47
C GLU A 236 -14.22 16.58 25.11
N VAL A 237 -13.51 16.83 26.23
CA VAL A 237 -12.79 15.79 26.97
C VAL A 237 -13.74 14.68 27.42
N LYS A 238 -14.86 15.01 28.06
CA LYS A 238 -15.88 14.05 28.50
C LYS A 238 -16.40 13.20 27.34
N LYS A 239 -16.67 13.81 26.20
CA LYS A 239 -17.08 13.08 24.98
C LYS A 239 -15.99 12.14 24.48
N ARG A 240 -14.73 12.56 24.51
CA ARG A 240 -13.62 11.74 24.04
C ARG A 240 -13.35 10.55 24.99
N VAL A 241 -13.46 10.75 26.30
CA VAL A 241 -13.41 9.64 27.28
C VAL A 241 -14.51 8.60 27.01
N ALA A 242 -15.74 9.06 26.69
CA ALA A 242 -16.81 8.15 26.27
C ALA A 242 -16.46 7.37 24.98
N VAL A 243 -15.77 7.99 24.02
CA VAL A 243 -15.26 7.29 22.82
C VAL A 243 -14.24 6.23 23.18
N PHE A 244 -13.35 6.47 24.15
CA PHE A 244 -12.40 5.46 24.62
C PHE A 244 -13.14 4.24 25.19
N HIS A 245 -14.12 4.42 26.06
CA HIS A 245 -14.93 3.33 26.60
C HIS A 245 -15.74 2.58 25.52
N GLN A 246 -16.19 3.28 24.49
CA GLN A 246 -16.91 2.67 23.36
C GLN A 246 -15.98 1.82 22.49
N SER A 247 -14.80 2.36 22.14
CA SER A 247 -13.87 1.78 21.17
C SER A 247 -12.93 0.75 21.80
N MET A 248 -12.61 0.87 23.07
CA MET A 248 -11.63 0.08 23.80
C MET A 248 -12.22 -0.45 25.11
N ASP A 249 -11.65 -1.52 25.63
CA ASP A 249 -11.97 -2.12 26.92
C ASP A 249 -11.10 -1.48 28.01
N VAL A 250 -11.56 -0.34 28.53
CA VAL A 250 -10.85 0.40 29.60
C VAL A 250 -10.92 -0.39 30.89
N GLN A 251 -9.77 -0.82 31.38
CA GLN A 251 -9.69 -1.64 32.58
C GLN A 251 -9.96 -0.81 33.85
N PRO A 252 -10.50 -1.43 34.92
CA PRO A 252 -10.93 -0.72 36.16
C PRO A 252 -9.79 -0.02 36.91
N ASP A 253 -8.56 -0.43 36.71
CA ASP A 253 -7.35 0.13 37.31
C ASP A 253 -6.82 1.38 36.57
N CYS A 254 -7.44 1.78 35.46
CA CYS A 254 -7.08 3.01 34.75
C CYS A 254 -7.57 4.24 35.52
N PRO A 255 -6.67 5.14 35.98
CA PRO A 255 -7.07 6.35 36.69
C PRO A 255 -7.91 7.27 35.81
N PRO A 256 -9.05 7.82 36.29
CA PRO A 256 -9.87 8.75 35.52
C PRO A 256 -9.11 9.98 34.99
N GLU A 257 -8.20 10.51 35.79
CA GLU A 257 -7.34 11.65 35.41
C GLU A 257 -6.42 11.33 34.23
N GLU A 258 -5.95 10.08 34.12
CA GLU A 258 -5.14 9.65 32.97
C GLU A 258 -5.98 9.51 31.70
N LEU A 259 -7.23 9.07 31.81
CA LEU A 259 -8.17 9.04 30.69
C LEU A 259 -8.49 10.45 30.18
N GLU A 260 -8.73 11.41 31.09
CA GLU A 260 -8.94 12.81 30.71
C GLU A 260 -7.70 13.44 30.07
N ARG A 261 -6.52 13.14 30.63
CA ARG A 261 -5.24 13.58 30.08
C ARG A 261 -5.01 13.05 28.65
N ALA A 262 -5.23 11.75 28.44
CA ALA A 262 -5.17 11.13 27.13
C ALA A 262 -6.23 11.67 26.17
N ALA A 263 -7.44 11.97 26.66
CA ALA A 263 -8.51 12.55 25.85
C ALA A 263 -8.18 13.95 25.35
N ARG A 264 -7.56 14.81 26.16
CA ARG A 264 -7.08 16.13 25.75
C ARG A 264 -6.04 16.02 24.64
N THR A 265 -5.04 15.14 24.81
CA THR A 265 -3.99 14.92 23.80
C THR A 265 -4.58 14.31 22.52
N SER A 266 -5.52 13.37 22.64
CA SER A 266 -6.21 12.78 21.48
C SER A 266 -6.99 13.81 20.66
N LEU A 267 -7.67 14.76 21.31
CA LEU A 267 -8.39 15.84 20.63
C LEU A 267 -7.43 16.84 19.94
N ALA A 268 -6.31 17.13 20.61
CA ALA A 268 -5.26 17.96 20.01
C ALA A 268 -4.64 17.30 18.77
N LEU A 269 -4.41 15.98 18.81
CA LEU A 269 -3.95 15.21 17.66
C LEU A 269 -4.94 15.26 16.49
N ASP A 270 -6.25 15.16 16.73
CA ASP A 270 -7.25 15.30 15.67
C ASP A 270 -7.15 16.67 15.00
N ARG A 271 -7.02 17.74 15.79
CA ARG A 271 -6.85 19.11 15.27
C ARG A 271 -5.54 19.28 14.50
N LEU A 272 -4.44 18.70 15.00
CA LEU A 272 -3.14 18.72 14.31
C LEU A 272 -3.24 18.04 12.94
N VAL A 273 -3.83 16.86 12.89
CA VAL A 273 -4.04 16.09 11.66
C VAL A 273 -4.91 16.86 10.68
N GLU A 274 -6.00 17.47 11.14
CA GLU A 274 -6.90 18.26 10.29
C GLU A 274 -6.21 19.53 9.75
N THR A 275 -5.52 20.28 10.61
CA THR A 275 -4.82 21.51 10.24
C THR A 275 -3.74 21.28 9.20
N HIS A 276 -2.92 20.23 9.38
CA HIS A 276 -1.82 19.90 8.49
C HIS A 276 -2.19 18.87 7.41
N LYS A 277 -3.45 18.39 7.39
CA LYS A 277 -3.97 17.40 6.43
C LYS A 277 -3.12 16.14 6.40
N LEU A 278 -2.72 15.63 7.57
CA LEU A 278 -1.82 14.49 7.67
C LEU A 278 -2.53 13.19 7.30
N GLY A 279 -1.87 12.35 6.52
CA GLY A 279 -2.31 10.99 6.19
C GLY A 279 -1.55 9.91 6.98
N SER A 280 -0.45 10.26 7.64
CA SER A 280 0.33 9.42 8.55
C SER A 280 1.20 10.29 9.45
N LEU A 281 1.75 9.72 10.53
CA LEU A 281 2.58 10.45 11.50
C LEU A 281 3.69 9.54 12.03
N ALA A 282 4.89 10.09 12.20
CA ALA A 282 5.94 9.52 13.03
C ALA A 282 6.27 10.50 14.15
N TYR A 283 6.41 10.03 15.39
CA TYR A 283 6.68 10.92 16.50
C TYR A 283 7.66 10.33 17.52
N TYR A 284 8.44 11.20 18.14
CA TYR A 284 9.18 10.93 19.36
C TYR A 284 9.59 12.23 20.02
N HIS A 285 9.63 12.23 21.33
CA HIS A 285 10.22 13.30 22.14
C HIS A 285 10.72 12.72 23.45
N GLN A 286 11.95 13.00 23.77
CA GLN A 286 12.53 12.72 25.08
C GLN A 286 12.92 14.05 25.72
N GLY A 287 12.54 14.19 26.97
CA GLY A 287 12.51 15.43 27.70
C GLY A 287 13.78 16.27 27.64
N THR A 288 13.58 17.51 27.33
CA THR A 288 14.57 18.57 27.43
C THR A 288 14.32 19.43 28.68
N GLY A 289 13.51 18.93 29.63
CA GLY A 289 13.06 19.64 30.81
C GLY A 289 11.87 20.56 30.58
N ASN A 290 11.11 20.36 29.49
CA ASN A 290 9.80 20.99 29.28
C ASN A 290 8.68 20.02 29.75
N PRO A 291 8.10 20.24 30.96
CA PRO A 291 7.12 19.31 31.53
C PRO A 291 5.84 19.20 30.69
N GLU A 292 5.47 20.25 29.96
CA GLU A 292 4.27 20.23 29.13
C GLU A 292 4.45 19.31 27.91
N ASN A 293 5.59 19.36 27.23
CA ASN A 293 5.91 18.49 26.12
C ASN A 293 5.97 17.02 26.58
N GLU A 294 6.59 16.78 27.74
CA GLU A 294 6.66 15.44 28.34
C GLU A 294 5.26 14.92 28.68
N ASP A 295 4.38 15.76 29.23
CA ASP A 295 3.01 15.39 29.56
C ASP A 295 2.19 15.04 28.31
N VAL A 296 2.35 15.82 27.22
CA VAL A 296 1.72 15.54 25.91
C VAL A 296 2.14 14.18 25.40
N ILE A 297 3.44 13.90 25.32
CA ILE A 297 3.97 12.65 24.76
C ILE A 297 3.66 11.44 25.64
N ASN A 298 3.62 11.60 26.96
CA ASN A 298 3.27 10.53 27.88
C ASN A 298 1.76 10.18 27.86
N SER A 299 0.92 11.00 27.28
CA SER A 299 -0.53 10.78 27.17
C SER A 299 -1.02 10.51 25.72
N ILE A 300 -0.10 10.19 24.79
CA ILE A 300 -0.39 10.19 23.35
C ILE A 300 -0.99 8.87 22.83
N ILE A 301 -0.70 7.72 23.47
CA ILE A 301 -0.91 6.37 22.93
C ILE A 301 -2.38 6.09 22.53
N LEU A 302 -3.36 6.47 23.35
CA LEU A 302 -4.77 6.24 23.03
C LEU A 302 -5.19 7.06 21.81
N GLY A 303 -4.74 8.30 21.70
CA GLY A 303 -5.02 9.18 20.59
C GLY A 303 -4.41 8.67 19.28
N THR A 304 -3.16 8.24 19.33
CA THR A 304 -2.45 7.69 18.16
C THR A 304 -3.04 6.36 17.71
N SER A 305 -3.52 5.52 18.65
CA SER A 305 -4.23 4.28 18.32
C SER A 305 -5.58 4.54 17.64
N LEU A 306 -6.33 5.57 18.07
CA LEU A 306 -7.55 5.99 17.37
C LEU A 306 -7.28 6.55 15.98
N LEU A 307 -6.19 7.32 15.78
CA LEU A 307 -5.78 7.79 14.47
C LEU A 307 -5.43 6.63 13.55
N THR A 308 -4.60 5.70 14.03
CA THR A 308 -4.20 4.49 13.29
C THR A 308 -5.42 3.68 12.84
N ALA A 309 -6.41 3.48 13.72
CA ALA A 309 -7.65 2.78 13.39
C ALA A 309 -8.53 3.50 12.35
N ARG A 310 -8.29 4.79 12.09
CA ARG A 310 -9.02 5.61 11.11
C ARG A 310 -8.25 5.82 9.79
N GLY A 311 -7.18 5.08 9.55
CA GLY A 311 -6.38 5.17 8.32
C GLY A 311 -5.32 6.28 8.35
N ILE A 312 -4.97 6.77 9.54
CA ILE A 312 -3.86 7.70 9.79
C ILE A 312 -2.84 7.00 10.67
N PRO A 313 -2.04 6.08 10.13
CA PRO A 313 -1.09 5.30 10.91
C PRO A 313 -0.08 6.19 11.61
N VAL A 314 0.24 5.81 12.86
CA VAL A 314 1.21 6.54 13.69
C VAL A 314 2.32 5.60 14.14
N ALA A 315 3.55 5.89 13.75
CA ALA A 315 4.75 5.19 14.20
C ALA A 315 5.36 5.89 15.41
N GLY A 316 5.77 5.10 16.41
CA GLY A 316 6.59 5.57 17.52
C GLY A 316 8.02 5.86 17.11
N GLU A 317 8.82 6.37 18.08
CA GLU A 317 10.29 6.52 18.01
C GLU A 317 10.82 7.33 16.82
N TYR A 318 9.92 8.11 16.16
CA TYR A 318 10.22 8.86 14.94
C TYR A 318 10.60 7.93 13.76
N GLU A 319 10.07 6.68 13.76
CA GLU A 319 10.39 5.68 12.73
C GLU A 319 9.63 5.96 11.44
N ILE A 320 10.23 6.78 10.59
CA ILE A 320 9.66 7.28 9.32
C ILE A 320 9.41 6.14 8.34
N LYS A 321 10.37 5.22 8.21
CA LYS A 321 10.26 4.06 7.28
C LYS A 321 9.11 3.16 7.68
N ASN A 322 8.91 2.95 8.99
CA ASN A 322 7.79 2.15 9.47
C ASN A 322 6.45 2.89 9.35
N ALA A 323 6.40 4.21 9.49
CA ALA A 323 5.19 4.99 9.18
C ALA A 323 4.75 4.80 7.72
N GLN A 324 5.69 4.76 6.77
CA GLN A 324 5.41 4.43 5.38
C GLN A 324 4.92 2.99 5.22
N ALA A 325 5.58 2.02 5.85
CA ALA A 325 5.15 0.62 5.82
C ALA A 325 3.73 0.45 6.38
N MET A 326 3.42 1.07 7.51
CA MET A 326 2.08 1.06 8.12
C MET A 326 1.04 1.70 7.19
N LYS A 327 1.37 2.82 6.52
CA LYS A 327 0.48 3.48 5.56
C LYS A 327 0.20 2.62 4.34
N ILE A 328 1.20 1.94 3.80
CA ILE A 328 1.05 0.97 2.71
C ILE A 328 0.09 -0.15 3.12
N MET A 329 0.30 -0.76 4.28
CA MET A 329 -0.54 -1.87 4.77
C MET A 329 -1.99 -1.44 5.02
N ASP A 330 -2.20 -0.27 5.63
CA ASP A 330 -3.52 0.31 5.84
C ASP A 330 -4.23 0.60 4.52
N SER A 331 -3.51 1.13 3.53
CA SER A 331 -4.04 1.44 2.20
C SER A 331 -4.45 0.19 1.41
N PHE A 332 -3.88 -0.97 1.70
CA PHE A 332 -4.36 -2.28 1.21
C PHE A 332 -5.56 -2.82 2.01
N GLY A 333 -5.97 -2.13 3.08
CA GLY A 333 -7.05 -2.59 3.97
C GLY A 333 -6.62 -3.68 4.97
N ALA A 334 -5.33 -3.87 5.16
CA ALA A 334 -4.76 -4.89 6.03
C ALA A 334 -4.48 -4.39 7.46
N GLY A 335 -4.72 -3.11 7.74
CA GLY A 335 -4.33 -2.47 8.98
C GLY A 335 -2.88 -1.96 8.89
N GLY A 336 -1.97 -2.50 9.64
CA GLY A 336 -0.58 -2.03 9.74
C GLY A 336 -0.31 -1.53 11.15
N SER A 337 -0.09 -2.46 12.09
CA SER A 337 0.28 -2.13 13.46
C SER A 337 1.79 -2.01 13.59
N PHE A 338 2.22 -1.05 14.38
CA PHE A 338 3.61 -0.86 14.77
C PHE A 338 4.07 -2.04 15.62
N THR A 339 5.17 -2.70 15.28
CA THR A 339 5.65 -3.90 15.97
C THR A 339 7.15 -4.09 15.87
N GLU A 340 7.73 -4.78 16.86
CA GLU A 340 9.12 -5.24 16.91
C GLU A 340 9.19 -6.65 17.50
N TYR A 341 10.36 -7.27 17.50
CA TYR A 341 10.58 -8.57 18.15
C TYR A 341 10.66 -8.42 19.67
N TYR A 342 9.92 -9.29 20.39
CA TYR A 342 10.03 -9.41 21.84
C TYR A 342 10.84 -10.65 22.25
N ALA A 343 10.48 -11.81 21.70
CA ALA A 343 11.11 -13.08 22.05
C ALA A 343 10.89 -14.14 20.97
N VAL A 344 11.64 -15.22 21.04
CA VAL A 344 11.42 -16.45 20.24
C VAL A 344 11.05 -17.58 21.20
N ASP A 345 9.91 -18.21 20.95
CA ASP A 345 9.49 -19.43 21.63
C ASP A 345 9.86 -20.63 20.75
N TYR A 346 10.93 -21.30 21.12
CA TYR A 346 11.45 -22.45 20.38
C TYR A 346 10.66 -23.74 20.62
N ASN A 347 9.81 -23.80 21.69
CA ASN A 347 8.97 -24.95 21.92
C ASN A 347 7.79 -24.98 20.95
N ASP A 348 7.16 -23.81 20.75
CA ASP A 348 6.01 -23.66 19.89
C ASP A 348 6.38 -23.22 18.47
N ASP A 349 7.68 -22.99 18.21
CA ASP A 349 8.23 -22.49 16.94
C ASP A 349 7.53 -21.22 16.46
N VAL A 350 7.47 -20.21 17.34
CA VAL A 350 6.84 -18.89 17.05
C VAL A 350 7.74 -17.75 17.49
N VAL A 351 7.52 -16.60 16.87
CA VAL A 351 8.12 -15.31 17.25
C VAL A 351 7.04 -14.47 17.94
N LEU A 352 7.35 -13.97 19.14
CA LEU A 352 6.52 -13.00 19.84
C LEU A 352 6.93 -11.61 19.38
N MET A 353 5.95 -10.81 18.96
CA MET A 353 6.17 -9.45 18.50
C MET A 353 5.10 -8.52 19.04
N GLY A 354 5.47 -7.29 19.29
CA GLY A 354 4.58 -6.24 19.80
C GLY A 354 5.32 -4.92 19.94
N HIS A 355 4.70 -3.95 20.61
CA HIS A 355 5.32 -2.67 20.98
C HIS A 355 4.54 -1.97 22.10
N ASP A 356 5.17 -1.10 22.87
CA ASP A 356 4.53 -0.29 23.92
C ASP A 356 4.00 1.07 23.41
N GLY A 357 3.73 1.15 22.13
CA GLY A 357 3.19 2.32 21.43
C GLY A 357 1.75 2.14 20.95
N PRO A 358 1.40 2.82 19.85
CA PRO A 358 0.06 2.72 19.28
C PRO A 358 -0.24 1.32 18.74
N GLY A 359 -1.47 0.85 18.99
CA GLY A 359 -2.01 -0.36 18.40
C GLY A 359 -3.03 -0.04 17.30
N HIS A 360 -3.23 -0.97 16.37
CA HIS A 360 -4.23 -0.84 15.31
C HIS A 360 -5.53 -1.56 15.70
N LEU A 361 -6.50 -0.83 16.26
CA LEU A 361 -7.70 -1.39 16.88
C LEU A 361 -8.54 -2.28 15.95
N THR A 362 -8.55 -2.02 14.63
CA THR A 362 -9.40 -2.76 13.69
C THR A 362 -8.88 -4.16 13.36
N ILE A 363 -7.59 -4.44 13.64
CA ILE A 363 -6.99 -5.76 13.46
C ILE A 363 -6.76 -6.50 14.79
N SER A 364 -7.29 -5.98 15.89
CA SER A 364 -7.21 -6.60 17.21
C SER A 364 -8.05 -7.89 17.26
N GLU A 365 -7.50 -8.90 17.92
CA GLU A 365 -8.25 -10.09 18.37
C GLU A 365 -9.15 -9.70 19.55
N GLY A 366 -10.39 -9.40 19.25
CA GLY A 366 -11.31 -8.85 20.22
C GLY A 366 -11.12 -7.36 20.50
N LYS A 367 -11.69 -6.89 21.61
CA LYS A 367 -11.63 -5.47 21.99
C LYS A 367 -10.28 -5.17 22.65
N THR A 368 -9.57 -4.18 22.12
CA THR A 368 -8.28 -3.73 22.66
C THR A 368 -8.46 -3.23 24.10
N LYS A 369 -7.67 -3.75 25.04
CA LYS A 369 -7.68 -3.29 26.42
C LYS A 369 -6.86 -2.03 26.61
N VAL A 370 -7.29 -1.16 27.50
CA VAL A 370 -6.51 -0.02 27.98
C VAL A 370 -5.99 -0.34 29.38
N ARG A 371 -4.71 -0.17 29.60
CA ARG A 371 -4.01 -0.42 30.86
C ARG A 371 -3.27 0.82 31.34
N PRO A 372 -3.08 0.98 32.66
CA PRO A 372 -2.12 1.95 33.17
C PRO A 372 -0.70 1.62 32.69
N LEU A 373 0.00 2.62 32.18
CA LEU A 373 1.42 2.53 31.86
C LEU A 373 2.22 3.23 32.95
N THR A 374 2.78 2.45 33.86
CA THR A 374 3.51 2.94 35.05
C THR A 374 5.02 3.08 34.82
N VAL A 375 5.52 2.44 33.76
CA VAL A 375 6.93 2.44 33.38
C VAL A 375 7.05 2.56 31.86
N TYR A 376 7.85 3.52 31.41
CA TYR A 376 8.38 3.54 30.06
C TYR A 376 9.83 3.08 30.12
N HIS A 377 10.19 1.99 29.45
CA HIS A 377 11.59 1.66 29.30
C HIS A 377 12.26 2.65 28.34
N GLY A 378 13.39 3.21 28.75
CA GLY A 378 14.13 4.21 27.97
C GLY A 378 13.74 5.67 28.20
N LYS A 379 12.64 5.99 28.87
CA LYS A 379 12.27 7.37 29.26
C LYS A 379 11.51 7.42 30.59
N LEU A 380 11.42 8.61 31.17
CA LEU A 380 10.62 8.86 32.37
C LEU A 380 9.17 9.19 31.96
N GLY A 381 8.22 8.78 32.79
CA GLY A 381 6.82 9.14 32.62
C GLY A 381 5.86 8.03 32.99
N ARG A 382 4.58 8.36 32.92
CA ARG A 382 3.45 7.45 33.13
C ARG A 382 2.29 7.85 32.20
N GLY A 383 1.38 6.93 31.93
CA GLY A 383 0.23 7.21 31.08
C GLY A 383 -0.69 6.01 30.97
N LEU A 384 -1.26 5.86 29.79
CA LEU A 384 -2.08 4.71 29.42
C LEU A 384 -1.48 4.01 28.20
N SER A 385 -1.56 2.68 28.20
CA SER A 385 -1.12 1.81 27.10
C SER A 385 -2.30 1.04 26.53
N VAL A 386 -2.09 0.44 25.35
CA VAL A 386 -3.04 -0.46 24.71
C VAL A 386 -2.48 -1.89 24.66
N GLU A 387 -3.26 -2.83 25.20
CA GLU A 387 -2.94 -4.25 25.17
C GLU A 387 -3.84 -4.95 24.16
N MET A 388 -3.23 -5.55 23.13
CA MET A 388 -3.94 -6.29 22.11
C MET A 388 -3.05 -7.35 21.45
N SER A 389 -3.67 -8.39 20.93
CA SER A 389 -3.06 -9.29 19.96
C SER A 389 -3.71 -9.10 18.60
N VAL A 390 -2.95 -9.33 17.52
CA VAL A 390 -3.47 -9.29 16.16
C VAL A 390 -4.39 -10.49 15.92
N LYS A 391 -5.48 -10.29 15.18
CA LYS A 391 -6.43 -11.35 14.79
C LYS A 391 -5.69 -12.58 14.27
N ARG A 392 -6.20 -13.75 14.67
CA ARG A 392 -5.65 -15.04 14.24
C ARG A 392 -5.85 -15.27 12.74
N GLY A 393 -4.89 -15.95 12.13
CA GLY A 393 -4.88 -16.27 10.71
C GLY A 393 -3.75 -15.59 9.96
N PRO A 394 -3.84 -15.50 8.63
CA PRO A 394 -2.79 -14.97 7.78
C PRO A 394 -2.38 -13.55 8.14
N VAL A 395 -1.08 -13.29 8.15
CA VAL A 395 -0.49 -11.96 8.36
C VAL A 395 0.67 -11.73 7.40
N THR A 396 0.96 -10.46 7.18
CA THR A 396 2.14 -10.02 6.43
C THR A 396 2.92 -9.03 7.29
N LEU A 397 4.23 -9.22 7.37
CA LEU A 397 5.18 -8.24 7.88
C LEU A 397 5.74 -7.43 6.72
N LEU A 398 5.85 -6.12 6.90
CA LEU A 398 6.45 -5.21 5.94
C LEU A 398 7.45 -4.29 6.63
N SER A 399 8.69 -4.26 6.13
CA SER A 399 9.68 -3.25 6.48
C SER A 399 10.14 -2.50 5.23
N VAL A 400 10.27 -1.17 5.34
CA VAL A 400 10.95 -0.35 4.34
C VAL A 400 12.42 -0.26 4.74
N VAL A 401 13.30 -0.83 3.93
CA VAL A 401 14.74 -0.93 4.20
C VAL A 401 15.49 0.08 3.35
N GLN A 402 16.44 0.77 3.95
CA GLN A 402 17.37 1.64 3.22
C GLN A 402 18.69 0.92 3.04
N THR A 403 19.11 0.78 1.78
CA THR A 403 20.34 0.09 1.40
C THR A 403 21.57 0.99 1.54
N VAL A 404 22.77 0.41 1.45
CA VAL A 404 24.05 1.14 1.58
C VAL A 404 24.23 2.22 0.50
N ASP A 405 23.64 2.03 -0.67
CA ASP A 405 23.65 2.99 -1.77
C ASP A 405 22.46 3.98 -1.73
N GLY A 406 21.75 4.04 -0.59
CA GLY A 406 20.66 4.97 -0.32
C GLY A 406 19.34 4.63 -0.99
N ARG A 407 19.22 3.49 -1.71
CA ARG A 407 17.94 3.04 -2.28
C ARG A 407 17.02 2.52 -1.20
N LEU A 408 15.71 2.66 -1.44
CA LEU A 408 14.70 1.99 -0.62
C LEU A 408 14.25 0.69 -1.27
N GLN A 409 13.97 -0.31 -0.43
CA GLN A 409 13.42 -1.61 -0.83
C GLN A 409 12.36 -2.06 0.16
N LEU A 410 11.43 -2.90 -0.28
CA LEU A 410 10.45 -3.55 0.56
C LEU A 410 10.97 -4.93 1.00
N LEU A 411 10.97 -5.19 2.30
CA LEU A 411 11.21 -6.50 2.88
C LEU A 411 9.89 -7.04 3.42
N VAL A 412 9.48 -8.21 2.94
CA VAL A 412 8.16 -8.79 3.17
C VAL A 412 8.31 -10.21 3.70
N ALA A 413 7.50 -10.57 4.68
CA ALA A 413 7.34 -11.97 5.10
C ALA A 413 5.87 -12.27 5.35
N GLU A 414 5.42 -13.48 4.98
CA GLU A 414 4.09 -13.98 5.26
C GLU A 414 4.14 -15.04 6.34
N GLY A 415 3.17 -14.99 7.25
CA GLY A 415 3.05 -15.93 8.35
C GLY A 415 1.61 -16.00 8.85
N GLU A 416 1.45 -16.54 10.03
CA GLU A 416 0.15 -16.66 10.71
C GLU A 416 0.23 -16.12 12.13
N SER A 417 -0.73 -15.30 12.53
CA SER A 417 -1.01 -15.02 13.94
C SER A 417 -1.69 -16.22 14.55
N VAL A 418 -1.10 -16.79 15.60
CA VAL A 418 -1.56 -18.05 16.20
C VAL A 418 -1.92 -17.88 17.67
N ALA A 419 -2.79 -18.78 18.17
CA ALA A 419 -3.15 -18.84 19.57
C ALA A 419 -1.97 -19.28 20.44
N GLY A 420 -2.04 -18.96 21.72
CA GLY A 420 -1.10 -19.38 22.75
C GLY A 420 -0.86 -18.29 23.79
N PRO A 421 -0.03 -18.57 24.81
CA PRO A 421 0.29 -17.57 25.83
C PRO A 421 1.06 -16.40 25.24
N ILE A 422 0.78 -15.20 25.74
CA ILE A 422 1.48 -13.95 25.42
C ILE A 422 2.13 -13.37 26.67
N LEU A 423 2.94 -12.33 26.49
CA LEU A 423 3.48 -11.56 27.60
C LEU A 423 2.40 -10.55 28.05
N GLU A 424 1.83 -10.71 29.23
CA GLU A 424 0.78 -9.83 29.77
C GLU A 424 1.41 -8.59 30.44
N ILE A 425 2.17 -7.82 29.69
CA ILE A 425 2.89 -6.63 30.17
C ILE A 425 2.18 -5.32 29.83
N GLY A 426 0.97 -5.39 29.30
CA GLY A 426 0.15 -4.21 28.99
C GLY A 426 0.43 -3.55 27.65
N ASN A 427 1.15 -4.22 26.74
CA ASN A 427 1.51 -3.74 25.41
C ASN A 427 0.79 -4.53 24.31
N THR A 428 0.93 -4.07 23.04
CA THR A 428 0.57 -4.95 21.92
C THR A 428 1.51 -6.16 21.91
N ASN A 429 0.96 -7.36 21.69
CA ASN A 429 1.73 -8.61 21.79
C ASN A 429 1.01 -9.72 21.03
N SER A 430 1.72 -10.37 20.11
CA SER A 430 1.17 -11.45 19.30
C SER A 430 2.20 -12.54 19.06
N ARG A 431 1.72 -13.72 18.71
CA ARG A 431 2.52 -14.90 18.36
C ARG A 431 2.42 -15.14 16.86
N TYR A 432 3.54 -15.16 16.18
CA TYR A 432 3.59 -15.39 14.73
C TYR A 432 4.36 -16.65 14.40
N ARG A 433 3.76 -17.47 13.53
CA ARG A 433 4.38 -18.66 12.95
C ARG A 433 4.70 -18.38 11.49
N PHE A 434 5.91 -18.78 11.08
CA PHE A 434 6.37 -18.67 9.70
C PHE A 434 6.59 -20.08 9.12
N SER A 435 6.32 -20.26 7.82
CA SER A 435 6.44 -21.57 7.14
C SER A 435 7.82 -22.20 7.24
N ILE A 436 8.86 -21.36 7.29
CA ILE A 436 10.28 -21.76 7.39
C ILE A 436 10.78 -21.96 8.82
N GLY A 437 9.88 -21.80 9.82
CA GLY A 437 10.18 -21.86 11.24
C GLY A 437 10.85 -20.60 11.81
N ALA A 438 10.67 -20.36 13.10
CA ALA A 438 11.09 -19.13 13.78
C ALA A 438 12.60 -18.86 13.66
N ARG A 439 13.43 -19.92 13.84
CA ARG A 439 14.90 -19.78 13.76
C ARG A 439 15.38 -19.33 12.39
N ARG A 440 14.87 -19.97 11.33
CA ARG A 440 15.28 -19.67 9.97
C ARG A 440 14.75 -18.31 9.54
N PHE A 441 13.49 -18.00 9.89
CA PHE A 441 12.89 -16.71 9.65
C PHE A 441 13.73 -15.56 10.25
N MET A 442 14.10 -15.65 11.54
CA MET A 442 14.94 -14.65 12.20
C MET A 442 16.29 -14.44 11.49
N ASN A 443 16.93 -15.52 11.07
CA ASN A 443 18.21 -15.43 10.36
C ASN A 443 18.05 -14.76 8.99
N GLU A 444 17.07 -15.18 8.20
CA GLU A 444 16.85 -14.64 6.84
C GLU A 444 16.39 -13.18 6.90
N TRP A 445 15.39 -12.86 7.74
CA TRP A 445 14.89 -11.49 7.89
C TRP A 445 16.01 -10.52 8.28
N ASN A 446 16.77 -10.84 9.32
CA ASN A 446 17.81 -9.95 9.84
C ASN A 446 18.98 -9.79 8.88
N THR A 447 19.28 -10.78 8.03
CA THR A 447 20.36 -10.71 7.04
C THR A 447 20.10 -9.63 5.98
N HIS A 448 18.84 -9.24 5.77
CA HIS A 448 18.47 -8.15 4.86
C HIS A 448 18.55 -6.76 5.50
N GLY A 449 18.92 -6.64 6.78
CA GLY A 449 19.17 -5.39 7.47
C GLY A 449 17.94 -4.46 7.59
N PRO A 450 16.77 -4.97 8.02
CA PRO A 450 15.63 -4.10 8.32
C PRO A 450 15.93 -3.19 9.51
N ALA A 451 15.13 -2.12 9.69
CA ALA A 451 15.00 -1.52 11.00
C ALA A 451 14.42 -2.54 11.99
N HIS A 452 14.64 -2.35 13.30
CA HIS A 452 14.10 -3.29 14.28
C HIS A 452 12.57 -3.26 14.35
N HIS A 453 11.93 -2.19 13.90
CA HIS A 453 10.48 -2.11 13.72
C HIS A 453 10.03 -2.58 12.34
N CYS A 454 8.82 -3.13 12.27
CA CYS A 454 8.10 -3.38 11.03
C CYS A 454 6.59 -3.15 11.22
N ALA A 455 5.86 -3.07 10.12
CA ALA A 455 4.40 -3.04 10.14
C ALA A 455 3.84 -4.46 10.02
N VAL A 456 2.88 -4.83 10.86
CA VAL A 456 2.12 -6.07 10.71
C VAL A 456 0.70 -5.79 10.25
N GLY A 457 0.26 -6.46 9.19
CA GLY A 457 -1.11 -6.41 8.68
C GLY A 457 -1.72 -7.79 8.54
N VAL A 458 -3.06 -7.86 8.48
CA VAL A 458 -3.81 -9.11 8.31
C VAL A 458 -3.90 -9.48 6.83
N GLY A 459 -3.84 -10.79 6.54
CA GLY A 459 -3.85 -11.33 5.18
C GLY A 459 -2.46 -11.54 4.59
N HIS A 460 -2.41 -12.29 3.49
CA HIS A 460 -1.20 -12.48 2.69
C HIS A 460 -1.19 -11.43 1.56
N LEU A 461 -0.15 -10.60 1.51
CA LEU A 461 -0.05 -9.44 0.62
C LEU A 461 1.20 -9.42 -0.26
N SER A 462 2.04 -10.45 -0.19
CA SER A 462 3.34 -10.46 -0.90
C SER A 462 3.20 -10.18 -2.40
N GLY A 463 2.20 -10.76 -3.05
CA GLY A 463 1.90 -10.51 -4.46
C GLY A 463 1.57 -9.05 -4.78
N LYS A 464 0.73 -8.42 -3.95
CA LYS A 464 0.35 -7.00 -4.09
C LYS A 464 1.53 -6.07 -3.76
N LEU A 465 2.30 -6.39 -2.71
CA LEU A 465 3.48 -5.61 -2.31
C LEU A 465 4.58 -5.66 -3.37
N LYS A 466 4.79 -6.82 -4.01
CA LYS A 466 5.72 -6.96 -5.14
C LYS A 466 5.30 -6.08 -6.32
N LYS A 467 4.00 -6.02 -6.63
CA LYS A 467 3.47 -5.15 -7.68
C LYS A 467 3.64 -3.67 -7.33
N LEU A 468 3.33 -3.29 -6.09
CA LEU A 468 3.54 -1.93 -5.59
C LEU A 468 5.02 -1.52 -5.70
N ALA A 469 5.94 -2.36 -5.22
CA ALA A 469 7.38 -2.10 -5.33
C ALA A 469 7.80 -1.86 -6.79
N GLY A 470 7.30 -2.70 -7.71
CA GLY A 470 7.54 -2.51 -9.15
C GLY A 470 7.06 -1.16 -9.67
N LEU A 471 5.86 -0.70 -9.27
CA LEU A 471 5.32 0.62 -9.66
C LEU A 471 6.14 1.77 -9.08
N LEU A 472 6.65 1.62 -7.86
CA LEU A 472 7.49 2.62 -7.18
C LEU A 472 8.97 2.56 -7.59
N GLY A 473 9.36 1.63 -8.47
CA GLY A 473 10.76 1.43 -8.86
C GLY A 473 11.65 0.90 -7.73
N MET A 474 11.08 0.16 -6.78
CA MET A 474 11.75 -0.44 -5.62
C MET A 474 11.97 -1.94 -5.84
N ASP A 475 13.01 -2.49 -5.21
CA ASP A 475 13.15 -3.93 -5.05
C ASP A 475 12.19 -4.42 -3.95
N CYS A 476 11.71 -5.65 -4.10
CA CYS A 476 10.89 -6.34 -3.10
C CYS A 476 11.50 -7.69 -2.78
N ILE A 477 11.93 -7.87 -1.55
CA ILE A 477 12.52 -9.11 -1.05
C ILE A 477 11.45 -9.83 -0.23
N HIS A 478 11.22 -11.10 -0.52
CA HIS A 478 10.32 -11.97 0.23
C HIS A 478 11.14 -12.97 1.04
N VAL A 479 10.87 -13.05 2.34
CA VAL A 479 11.45 -14.00 3.28
C VAL A 479 10.41 -15.08 3.59
N GLY A 480 10.70 -16.34 3.27
CA GLY A 480 9.78 -17.47 3.51
C GLY A 480 9.59 -18.39 2.32
#